data_e50fa9a648b05b8023605a8e03c308a9
#
_entry.id   e50fa9a648b05b8023605a8e03c308a9
#
_cell.length_a   1.000
_cell.length_b   1.000
_cell.length_c   1.000
_cell.angle_alpha   90.00
_cell.angle_beta   90.00
_cell.angle_gamma   90.00
#
_symmetry.space_group_name_H-M   'P 1'
#
loop_
_entity.id
_entity.type
_entity.pdbx_description
1 polymer ?
#
loop_
_entity_poly.entity_id
_entity_poly.type
_entity_poly.pdbx_seq_one_letter_code
_entity_poly.pdbx_strand_id
1 'polypeptide(L)'
;MQRELPLLEAPKIFSKHDYREVLKREMDAGKIPLSLGKECPVKCTFCYELDHSYRETLDPPKTSQEDWQFILDYINAKPTDPLQFWCLGGNEYMEWTDLFLHPKAMEWIEDFLKFTDKNIQFFTVGFVHVPKIHRLVEQYPGRINFELSVITLGEYRQKLMPHAPSVKHLMKVLDGPAVSSANFYAFDENTMSEDAKAISRVNSRCVLWMGCLTPVGGIPEATGRLMRQGRKYLAVEAEKIYDAGLPNFTTIHTEAYVTAFLNRRRIISLFDSLELEKRDPVVMAGSVYRILTMFRKNRARFLHVPNATLGGDSDCTVLLTLNDIARRLTNEKYLYVPQCILESGRGTNCDIAGVHVDDFVSKTGVKVRILPKISTKFANNRLYRNGSLQNYVEDYVRNPLTSSYESFPLTA
;
A
#
# COMPACT_ATOMS: atom_id res chain seq x y z
N MET A 1 22.38 26.93 -4.64
CA MET A 1 22.76 26.60 -3.25
C MET A 1 21.56 25.91 -2.61
N GLN A 2 21.62 24.61 -2.41
CA GLN A 2 20.60 23.89 -1.64
C GLN A 2 20.67 24.38 -0.20
N ARG A 3 19.53 24.79 0.34
CA ARG A 3 19.42 25.08 1.77
C ARG A 3 19.52 23.75 2.52
N GLU A 4 20.53 23.55 3.31
CA GLU A 4 20.51 22.45 4.28
C GLU A 4 19.47 22.80 5.35
N LEU A 5 18.26 22.28 5.17
CA LEU A 5 17.23 22.38 6.18
C LEU A 5 17.46 21.25 7.21
N PRO A 6 17.36 21.54 8.51
CA PRO A 6 17.44 20.49 9.53
C PRO A 6 16.31 19.49 9.32
N LEU A 7 16.63 18.20 9.49
CA LEU A 7 15.62 17.15 9.45
C LEU A 7 14.53 17.43 10.51
N LEU A 8 13.30 17.23 10.10
CA LEU A 8 12.17 17.33 10.99
C LEU A 8 12.14 16.10 11.89
N GLU A 9 12.15 16.31 13.20
CA GLU A 9 12.05 15.22 14.16
C GLU A 9 10.58 14.79 14.29
N ALA A 10 10.33 13.49 14.12
CA ALA A 10 9.04 12.91 14.44
C ALA A 10 8.90 12.73 15.97
N PRO A 11 7.69 12.84 16.53
CA PRO A 11 7.49 12.57 17.94
C PRO A 11 7.87 11.11 18.26
N LYS A 12 8.74 10.95 19.26
CA LYS A 12 9.38 9.65 19.59
C LYS A 12 8.44 8.65 20.28
N ILE A 13 7.35 9.11 20.88
CA ILE A 13 6.45 8.26 21.68
C ILE A 13 4.99 8.64 21.42
N PHE A 14 4.16 7.63 21.13
CA PHE A 14 2.72 7.80 21.16
C PHE A 14 2.23 7.86 22.61
N SER A 15 1.50 8.88 22.96
CA SER A 15 0.65 8.80 24.15
C SER A 15 -0.54 7.85 23.87
N LYS A 16 -1.13 7.31 24.94
CA LYS A 16 -2.39 6.51 24.82
C LYS A 16 -3.51 7.33 24.16
N HIS A 17 -3.49 8.64 24.36
CA HIS A 17 -4.46 9.55 23.74
C HIS A 17 -4.25 9.64 22.23
N ASP A 18 -3.03 9.81 21.77
CA ASP A 18 -2.70 9.88 20.34
C ASP A 18 -3.08 8.58 19.63
N TYR A 19 -2.88 7.43 20.27
CA TYR A 19 -3.26 6.14 19.73
C TYR A 19 -4.77 6.04 19.50
N ARG A 20 -5.60 6.49 20.45
CA ARG A 20 -7.07 6.47 20.30
C ARG A 20 -7.56 7.44 19.23
N GLU A 21 -6.94 8.59 19.05
CA GLU A 21 -7.26 9.49 17.95
C GLU A 21 -6.91 8.89 16.59
N VAL A 22 -5.79 8.17 16.52
CA VAL A 22 -5.44 7.41 15.31
C VAL A 22 -6.45 6.29 15.05
N LEU A 23 -6.85 5.53 16.08
CA LEU A 23 -7.88 4.50 15.95
C LEU A 23 -9.19 5.10 15.40
N LYS A 24 -9.67 6.21 15.95
CA LYS A 24 -10.89 6.87 15.46
C LYS A 24 -10.79 7.24 13.98
N ARG A 25 -9.71 7.92 13.59
CA ARG A 25 -9.49 8.32 12.21
C ARG A 25 -9.49 7.14 11.25
N GLU A 26 -8.79 6.06 11.59
CA GLU A 26 -8.73 4.88 10.76
C GLU A 26 -10.08 4.15 10.71
N MET A 27 -10.80 4.08 11.84
CA MET A 27 -12.14 3.54 11.87
C MET A 27 -13.14 4.36 11.06
N ASP A 28 -12.98 5.69 10.98
CA ASP A 28 -13.76 6.53 10.08
C ASP A 28 -13.50 6.21 8.59
N ALA A 29 -12.32 5.66 8.29
CA ALA A 29 -11.97 5.15 6.97
C ALA A 29 -12.32 3.65 6.75
N GLY A 30 -13.00 3.01 7.71
CA GLY A 30 -13.38 1.60 7.63
C GLY A 30 -12.25 0.62 7.95
N LYS A 31 -11.20 1.08 8.65
CA LYS A 31 -10.04 0.28 9.02
C LYS A 31 -9.97 0.15 10.55
N ILE A 32 -9.57 -1.02 11.03
CA ILE A 32 -9.38 -1.29 12.46
C ILE A 32 -7.91 -1.68 12.66
N PRO A 33 -7.02 -0.70 12.88
CA PRO A 33 -5.62 -1.00 13.07
C PRO A 33 -5.40 -1.62 14.44
N LEU A 34 -4.78 -2.81 14.45
CA LEU A 34 -4.40 -3.52 15.66
C LEU A 34 -2.88 -3.55 15.76
N SER A 35 -2.34 -2.99 16.80
CA SER A 35 -0.91 -3.06 17.05
C SER A 35 -0.58 -4.34 17.83
N LEU A 36 0.18 -5.25 17.21
CA LEU A 36 0.56 -6.54 17.76
C LEU A 36 1.96 -6.55 18.36
N GLY A 37 2.73 -5.50 18.18
CA GLY A 37 4.11 -5.35 18.64
C GLY A 37 5.12 -5.19 17.52
N LYS A 38 6.41 -5.10 17.90
CA LYS A 38 7.49 -4.58 17.05
C LYS A 38 7.95 -5.50 15.92
N GLU A 39 7.74 -6.81 16.00
CA GLU A 39 8.34 -7.74 15.06
C GLU A 39 7.32 -8.69 14.43
N CYS A 40 7.27 -8.67 13.10
CA CYS A 40 6.57 -9.69 12.36
C CYS A 40 7.45 -10.94 12.24
N PRO A 41 7.05 -12.10 12.77
CA PRO A 41 7.86 -13.33 12.70
C PRO A 41 7.94 -13.92 11.29
N VAL A 42 7.16 -13.45 10.33
CA VAL A 42 7.19 -13.90 8.92
C VAL A 42 8.52 -13.55 8.26
N LYS A 43 9.12 -12.42 8.62
CA LYS A 43 10.44 -11.96 8.12
C LYS A 43 10.54 -11.99 6.59
N CYS A 44 9.53 -11.45 5.92
CA CYS A 44 9.55 -11.34 4.46
C CYS A 44 10.75 -10.50 4.02
N THR A 45 11.61 -11.03 3.15
CA THR A 45 12.86 -10.34 2.74
C THR A 45 12.62 -9.11 1.86
N PHE A 46 11.41 -8.91 1.37
CA PHE A 46 10.97 -7.77 0.57
C PHE A 46 10.14 -6.75 1.35
N CYS A 47 9.89 -7.02 2.63
CA CYS A 47 9.01 -6.19 3.42
C CYS A 47 9.61 -4.79 3.55
N TYR A 48 8.83 -3.76 3.18
CA TYR A 48 9.23 -2.38 3.35
C TYR A 48 9.40 -2.00 4.83
N GLU A 49 9.03 -2.91 5.71
CA GLU A 49 9.13 -2.82 7.15
C GLU A 49 10.48 -3.32 7.72
N LEU A 50 11.41 -3.82 6.90
CA LEU A 50 12.67 -4.38 7.39
C LEU A 50 13.72 -3.33 7.76
N ASP A 51 13.77 -2.22 7.04
CA ASP A 51 14.74 -1.15 7.30
C ASP A 51 14.04 0.11 7.76
N HIS A 52 13.86 0.21 9.06
CA HIS A 52 13.06 1.28 9.59
C HIS A 52 13.80 2.10 10.62
N SER A 53 14.69 2.96 10.15
CA SER A 53 15.14 4.10 10.93
C SER A 53 13.97 4.94 11.48
N TYR A 54 12.83 4.96 10.80
CA TYR A 54 11.61 5.57 11.33
C TYR A 54 10.83 4.65 12.29
N ARG A 55 11.05 3.31 12.28
CA ARG A 55 10.47 2.40 13.28
C ARG A 55 10.93 2.65 14.69
N GLU A 56 12.17 3.05 14.88
CA GLU A 56 12.65 3.40 16.23
C GLU A 56 11.85 4.54 16.83
N THR A 57 11.27 5.38 15.98
CA THR A 57 10.36 6.44 16.39
C THR A 57 8.91 5.98 16.49
N LEU A 58 8.58 4.79 15.94
CA LEU A 58 7.25 4.23 15.80
C LEU A 58 7.06 3.03 16.72
N ASP A 59 6.84 3.22 18.00
CA ASP A 59 6.44 2.16 18.92
C ASP A 59 4.95 2.28 19.26
N PRO A 60 4.05 1.80 18.39
CA PRO A 60 2.65 1.82 18.71
C PRO A 60 2.41 0.94 19.93
N PRO A 61 1.65 1.40 20.93
CA PRO A 61 1.31 0.55 22.07
C PRO A 61 0.58 -0.69 21.56
N LYS A 62 0.85 -1.84 22.16
CA LYS A 62 0.04 -3.04 21.88
C LYS A 62 -1.41 -2.72 22.16
N THR A 63 -2.29 -3.11 21.24
CA THR A 63 -3.73 -2.99 21.43
C THR A 63 -4.12 -3.73 22.70
N SER A 64 -4.63 -2.99 23.68
CA SER A 64 -5.10 -3.56 24.95
C SER A 64 -6.54 -4.06 24.85
N GLN A 65 -7.02 -4.77 25.86
CA GLN A 65 -8.43 -5.15 25.94
C GLN A 65 -9.35 -3.93 26.05
N GLU A 66 -8.90 -2.85 26.71
CA GLU A 66 -9.65 -1.59 26.78
C GLU A 66 -9.73 -0.90 25.41
N ASP A 67 -8.65 -0.97 24.62
CA ASP A 67 -8.66 -0.41 23.25
C ASP A 67 -9.55 -1.26 22.35
N TRP A 68 -9.57 -2.59 22.53
CA TRP A 68 -10.47 -3.46 21.79
C TRP A 68 -11.95 -3.15 22.13
N GLN A 69 -12.29 -2.97 23.40
CA GLN A 69 -13.64 -2.56 23.76
C GLN A 69 -14.01 -1.19 23.20
N PHE A 70 -13.10 -0.23 23.26
CA PHE A 70 -13.29 1.08 22.63
C PHE A 70 -13.55 0.97 21.12
N ILE A 71 -12.83 0.09 20.42
CA ILE A 71 -13.04 -0.18 18.99
C ILE A 71 -14.45 -0.70 18.74
N LEU A 72 -14.89 -1.71 19.48
CA LEU A 72 -16.24 -2.29 19.35
C LEU A 72 -17.34 -1.24 19.60
N ASP A 73 -17.21 -0.45 20.64
CA ASP A 73 -18.17 0.60 20.99
C ASP A 73 -18.25 1.66 19.90
N TYR A 74 -17.09 2.09 19.39
CA TYR A 74 -17.00 3.09 18.33
C TYR A 74 -17.64 2.61 17.03
N ILE A 75 -17.35 1.37 16.62
CA ILE A 75 -17.90 0.79 15.39
C ILE A 75 -19.40 0.56 15.50
N ASN A 76 -19.89 0.13 16.65
CA ASN A 76 -21.31 -0.06 16.89
C ASN A 76 -22.12 1.26 16.81
N ALA A 77 -21.48 2.38 17.15
CA ALA A 77 -22.09 3.70 17.00
C ALA A 77 -22.20 4.18 15.54
N LYS A 78 -21.55 3.50 14.59
CA LYS A 78 -21.63 3.86 13.16
C LYS A 78 -22.82 3.20 12.49
N PRO A 79 -23.43 3.86 11.49
CA PRO A 79 -24.49 3.25 10.69
C PRO A 79 -24.04 1.94 10.04
N THR A 80 -24.94 0.97 9.92
CA THR A 80 -24.67 -0.28 9.20
C THR A 80 -24.77 -0.04 7.71
N ASP A 81 -23.66 -0.29 7.00
CA ASP A 81 -23.64 -0.43 5.55
C ASP A 81 -23.39 -1.90 5.21
N PRO A 82 -24.36 -2.63 4.64
CA PRO A 82 -24.21 -4.05 4.33
C PRO A 82 -23.15 -4.33 3.27
N LEU A 83 -22.70 -3.31 2.52
CA LEU A 83 -21.65 -3.44 1.52
C LEU A 83 -20.26 -3.08 2.08
N GLN A 84 -20.21 -2.53 3.29
CA GLN A 84 -18.94 -2.15 3.92
C GLN A 84 -18.33 -3.33 4.66
N PHE A 85 -17.07 -3.63 4.33
CA PHE A 85 -16.22 -4.51 5.12
C PHE A 85 -15.22 -3.67 5.93
N TRP A 86 -15.16 -3.95 7.22
CA TRP A 86 -14.20 -3.35 8.14
C TRP A 86 -12.89 -4.13 8.05
N CYS A 87 -11.81 -3.46 7.68
CA CYS A 87 -10.51 -4.07 7.55
C CYS A 87 -9.87 -4.22 8.93
N LEU A 88 -9.90 -5.45 9.49
CA LEU A 88 -9.28 -5.76 10.76
C LEU A 88 -7.84 -6.21 10.51
N GLY A 89 -6.95 -5.56 11.19
CA GLY A 89 -5.58 -5.91 11.05
C GLY A 89 -4.92 -5.42 9.78
N GLY A 90 -5.51 -4.51 9.06
CA GLY A 90 -5.06 -4.10 7.75
C GLY A 90 -4.86 -2.60 7.62
N ASN A 91 -3.90 -2.04 8.31
CA ASN A 91 -3.46 -0.70 8.01
C ASN A 91 -1.99 -0.74 7.54
N GLU A 92 -1.74 -0.26 6.34
CA GLU A 92 -0.41 -0.13 5.75
C GLU A 92 0.59 0.60 6.66
N TYR A 93 0.10 1.32 7.68
CA TYR A 93 0.89 2.23 8.50
C TYR A 93 1.01 1.85 9.98
N MET A 94 0.23 0.87 10.45
CA MET A 94 0.21 0.50 11.87
C MET A 94 0.29 -0.99 12.12
N GLU A 95 0.18 -1.81 11.08
CA GLU A 95 0.25 -3.26 11.18
C GLU A 95 1.46 -3.84 10.53
N TRP A 96 2.22 -4.40 11.39
CA TRP A 96 3.52 -4.94 11.08
C TRP A 96 3.51 -6.47 11.13
N THR A 97 2.34 -7.05 11.37
CA THR A 97 2.25 -8.47 11.68
C THR A 97 0.94 -9.05 11.16
N ASP A 98 0.98 -10.27 10.65
CA ASP A 98 -0.23 -11.01 10.33
C ASP A 98 -1.10 -11.17 11.59
N LEU A 99 -2.33 -10.71 11.56
CA LEU A 99 -3.27 -10.73 12.68
C LEU A 99 -3.36 -12.13 13.33
N PHE A 100 -3.37 -13.18 12.51
CA PHE A 100 -3.53 -14.55 12.98
C PHE A 100 -2.33 -15.08 13.77
N LEU A 101 -1.25 -14.34 13.86
CA LEU A 101 -0.12 -14.59 14.77
C LEU A 101 -0.37 -14.06 16.18
N HIS A 102 -1.39 -13.23 16.36
CA HIS A 102 -1.75 -12.73 17.67
C HIS A 102 -2.54 -13.80 18.47
N PRO A 103 -2.20 -14.05 19.74
CA PRO A 103 -2.87 -15.09 20.55
C PRO A 103 -4.38 -14.89 20.68
N LYS A 104 -4.83 -13.65 20.69
CA LYS A 104 -6.24 -13.27 20.82
C LYS A 104 -6.96 -13.06 19.48
N ALA A 105 -6.32 -13.26 18.34
CA ALA A 105 -6.91 -12.96 17.05
C ALA A 105 -8.29 -13.61 16.86
N MET A 106 -8.39 -14.90 17.15
CA MET A 106 -9.66 -15.62 16.99
C MET A 106 -10.74 -15.18 17.99
N GLU A 107 -10.36 -14.79 19.20
CA GLU A 107 -11.24 -14.22 20.20
C GLU A 107 -11.80 -12.88 19.73
N TRP A 108 -10.95 -11.98 19.27
CA TRP A 108 -11.34 -10.67 18.76
C TRP A 108 -12.23 -10.74 17.51
N ILE A 109 -11.94 -11.67 16.60
CA ILE A 109 -12.80 -11.91 15.43
C ILE A 109 -14.19 -12.38 15.89
N GLU A 110 -14.25 -13.33 16.81
CA GLU A 110 -15.51 -13.84 17.35
C GLU A 110 -16.27 -12.75 18.09
N ASP A 111 -15.62 -11.95 18.92
CA ASP A 111 -16.19 -10.79 19.60
C ASP A 111 -16.77 -9.78 18.61
N PHE A 112 -16.01 -9.44 17.56
CA PHE A 112 -16.48 -8.52 16.53
C PHE A 112 -17.77 -9.02 15.88
N LEU A 113 -17.81 -10.28 15.50
CA LEU A 113 -18.96 -10.88 14.84
C LEU A 113 -20.18 -11.03 15.78
N LYS A 114 -19.93 -11.24 17.06
CA LYS A 114 -20.95 -11.41 18.09
C LYS A 114 -21.54 -10.10 18.58
N PHE A 115 -20.69 -9.08 18.77
CA PHE A 115 -21.08 -7.81 19.38
C PHE A 115 -21.40 -6.70 18.38
N THR A 116 -21.15 -6.92 17.07
CA THR A 116 -21.51 -6.00 16.00
C THR A 116 -22.40 -6.68 14.96
N ASP A 117 -23.03 -5.89 14.11
CA ASP A 117 -23.74 -6.33 12.89
C ASP A 117 -22.89 -6.11 11.62
N LYS A 118 -21.62 -5.75 11.78
CA LYS A 118 -20.72 -5.32 10.70
C LYS A 118 -20.00 -6.50 10.06
N ASN A 119 -19.58 -6.31 8.80
CA ASN A 119 -18.75 -7.26 8.06
C ASN A 119 -17.27 -6.97 8.31
N ILE A 120 -16.44 -8.01 8.25
CA ILE A 120 -15.02 -7.93 8.56
C ILE A 120 -14.16 -8.51 7.43
N GLN A 121 -13.07 -7.83 7.10
CA GLN A 121 -12.08 -8.26 6.14
C GLN A 121 -10.72 -8.37 6.79
N PHE A 122 -9.91 -9.34 6.37
CA PHE A 122 -8.55 -9.57 6.84
C PHE A 122 -7.57 -9.58 5.70
N PHE A 123 -6.38 -9.05 5.97
CA PHE A 123 -5.18 -9.31 5.17
C PHE A 123 -4.32 -10.34 5.91
N THR A 124 -3.88 -11.38 5.22
CA THR A 124 -3.06 -12.42 5.83
C THR A 124 -2.15 -13.11 4.81
N VAL A 125 -1.00 -13.56 5.26
CA VAL A 125 -0.13 -14.45 4.48
C VAL A 125 -0.52 -15.93 4.61
N GLY A 126 -1.63 -16.20 5.34
CA GLY A 126 -2.23 -17.51 5.44
C GLY A 126 -2.07 -18.22 6.78
N PHE A 127 -1.72 -17.54 7.89
CA PHE A 127 -1.67 -18.15 9.24
C PHE A 127 -3.05 -18.50 9.83
N VAL A 128 -4.01 -18.69 9.00
CA VAL A 128 -5.40 -18.92 9.39
C VAL A 128 -5.60 -20.31 10.00
N HIS A 129 -6.26 -20.39 11.13
CA HIS A 129 -6.70 -21.66 11.70
C HIS A 129 -7.99 -22.13 10.98
N VAL A 130 -7.81 -22.82 9.86
CA VAL A 130 -8.89 -23.19 8.91
C VAL A 130 -10.15 -23.74 9.57
N PRO A 131 -10.09 -24.75 10.50
CA PRO A 131 -11.31 -25.29 11.11
C PRO A 131 -12.11 -24.29 11.96
N LYS A 132 -11.42 -23.35 12.64
CA LYS A 132 -12.11 -22.32 13.44
C LYS A 132 -12.77 -21.29 12.55
N ILE A 133 -12.08 -20.87 11.50
CA ILE A 133 -12.62 -19.90 10.55
C ILE A 133 -13.82 -20.48 9.80
N HIS A 134 -13.77 -21.73 9.36
CA HIS A 134 -14.92 -22.35 8.69
C HIS A 134 -16.16 -22.34 9.60
N ARG A 135 -16.02 -22.66 10.87
CA ARG A 135 -17.14 -22.57 11.83
C ARG A 135 -17.69 -21.14 11.94
N LEU A 136 -16.83 -20.13 12.00
CA LEU A 136 -17.28 -18.74 12.06
C LEU A 136 -17.96 -18.31 10.75
N VAL A 137 -17.47 -18.74 9.59
CA VAL A 137 -18.12 -18.47 8.30
C VAL A 137 -19.49 -19.12 8.21
N GLU A 138 -19.64 -20.36 8.71
CA GLU A 138 -20.94 -21.05 8.79
C GLU A 138 -21.91 -20.36 9.75
N GLN A 139 -21.41 -19.89 10.90
CA GLN A 139 -22.19 -19.20 11.91
C GLN A 139 -22.58 -17.78 11.49
N TYR A 140 -21.71 -17.08 10.74
CA TYR A 140 -21.89 -15.72 10.30
C TYR A 140 -21.71 -15.59 8.77
N PRO A 141 -22.64 -16.16 7.98
CA PRO A 141 -22.48 -16.25 6.52
C PRO A 141 -22.41 -14.87 5.87
N GLY A 142 -21.44 -14.71 4.98
CA GLY A 142 -21.21 -13.46 4.23
C GLY A 142 -20.56 -12.33 5.02
N ARG A 143 -20.27 -12.50 6.31
CA ARG A 143 -19.69 -11.45 7.15
C ARG A 143 -18.17 -11.46 7.26
N ILE A 144 -17.54 -12.52 6.78
CA ILE A 144 -16.09 -12.70 6.85
C ILE A 144 -15.51 -12.73 5.44
N ASN A 145 -14.44 -11.96 5.24
CA ASN A 145 -13.73 -11.88 3.98
C ASN A 145 -12.22 -11.96 4.19
N PHE A 146 -11.50 -12.66 3.30
CA PHE A 146 -10.04 -12.76 3.32
C PHE A 146 -9.44 -12.22 2.04
N GLU A 147 -8.38 -11.46 2.22
CA GLU A 147 -7.44 -11.08 1.19
C GLU A 147 -6.08 -11.71 1.50
N LEU A 148 -5.62 -12.61 0.62
CA LEU A 148 -4.43 -13.40 0.86
C LEU A 148 -3.21 -12.83 0.16
N SER A 149 -2.16 -12.56 0.92
CA SER A 149 -0.83 -12.26 0.40
C SER A 149 -0.12 -13.56 0.00
N VAL A 150 -0.42 -14.06 -1.19
CA VAL A 150 0.16 -15.30 -1.72
C VAL A 150 1.62 -15.10 -2.09
N ILE A 151 1.98 -13.97 -2.70
CA ILE A 151 3.28 -13.61 -3.26
C ILE A 151 3.62 -14.50 -4.46
N THR A 152 3.76 -15.79 -4.26
CA THR A 152 3.84 -16.85 -5.27
C THR A 152 3.57 -18.21 -4.61
N LEU A 153 3.16 -19.19 -5.40
CA LEU A 153 3.05 -20.60 -5.00
C LEU A 153 4.33 -21.38 -5.35
N GLY A 154 5.23 -20.77 -6.13
CA GLY A 154 6.47 -21.38 -6.58
C GLY A 154 7.62 -21.32 -5.56
N GLU A 155 8.81 -21.69 -6.04
CA GLU A 155 10.03 -21.77 -5.23
C GLU A 155 10.47 -20.45 -4.60
N TYR A 156 10.11 -19.32 -5.20
CA TYR A 156 10.46 -18.00 -4.67
C TYR A 156 9.78 -17.70 -3.34
N ARG A 157 8.62 -18.34 -3.05
CA ARG A 157 7.91 -18.10 -1.79
C ARG A 157 8.79 -18.36 -0.58
N GLN A 158 9.47 -19.52 -0.53
CA GLN A 158 10.33 -19.86 0.60
C GLN A 158 11.54 -18.94 0.73
N LYS A 159 12.06 -18.46 -0.39
CA LYS A 159 13.18 -17.49 -0.41
C LYS A 159 12.76 -16.10 0.09
N LEU A 160 11.55 -15.70 -0.27
CA LEU A 160 11.02 -14.36 0.03
C LEU A 160 10.31 -14.29 1.39
N MET A 161 9.71 -15.40 1.83
CA MET A 161 8.91 -15.50 3.04
C MET A 161 9.28 -16.78 3.82
N PRO A 162 10.49 -16.84 4.43
CA PRO A 162 11.04 -18.08 4.99
C PRO A 162 10.18 -18.69 6.10
N HIS A 163 9.40 -17.89 6.79
CA HIS A 163 8.55 -18.34 7.91
C HIS A 163 7.04 -18.29 7.59
N ALA A 164 6.65 -18.07 6.35
CA ALA A 164 5.26 -18.13 5.94
C ALA A 164 4.72 -19.57 5.94
N PRO A 165 3.40 -19.76 6.04
CA PRO A 165 2.79 -21.08 5.92
C PRO A 165 3.15 -21.78 4.61
N SER A 166 3.19 -23.12 4.66
CA SER A 166 3.45 -23.92 3.46
C SER A 166 2.40 -23.68 2.38
N VAL A 167 2.80 -23.85 1.12
CA VAL A 167 1.88 -23.76 -0.03
C VAL A 167 0.68 -24.71 0.16
N LYS A 168 0.92 -25.94 0.67
CA LYS A 168 -0.17 -26.89 0.96
C LYS A 168 -1.19 -26.34 1.95
N HIS A 169 -0.75 -25.62 2.98
CA HIS A 169 -1.67 -24.98 3.93
C HIS A 169 -2.39 -23.80 3.28
N LEU A 170 -1.66 -22.95 2.55
CA LEU A 170 -2.22 -21.81 1.85
C LEU A 170 -3.32 -22.23 0.86
N MET A 171 -3.12 -23.32 0.11
CA MET A 171 -4.14 -23.86 -0.81
C MET A 171 -5.41 -24.30 -0.07
N LYS A 172 -5.30 -24.82 1.15
CA LYS A 172 -6.49 -25.12 1.99
C LYS A 172 -7.22 -23.87 2.45
N VAL A 173 -6.48 -22.78 2.72
CA VAL A 173 -7.10 -21.47 3.04
C VAL A 173 -7.81 -20.92 1.82
N LEU A 174 -7.17 -20.98 0.64
CA LEU A 174 -7.74 -20.54 -0.65
C LEU A 174 -9.03 -21.27 -1.03
N ASP A 175 -9.14 -22.56 -0.70
CA ASP A 175 -10.35 -23.36 -0.95
C ASP A 175 -11.54 -22.95 -0.04
N GLY A 176 -11.26 -22.12 0.96
CA GLY A 176 -12.28 -21.65 1.91
C GLY A 176 -13.27 -20.65 1.28
N PRO A 177 -14.53 -20.66 1.72
CA PRO A 177 -15.61 -19.85 1.18
C PRO A 177 -15.44 -18.34 1.43
N ALA A 178 -14.61 -17.96 2.41
CA ALA A 178 -14.40 -16.58 2.83
C ALA A 178 -13.26 -15.87 2.05
N VAL A 179 -12.51 -16.56 1.20
CA VAL A 179 -11.43 -15.95 0.44
C VAL A 179 -11.99 -15.24 -0.78
N SER A 180 -11.85 -13.91 -0.80
CA SER A 180 -12.33 -13.07 -1.89
C SER A 180 -11.25 -12.68 -2.87
N SER A 181 -10.00 -12.56 -2.41
CA SER A 181 -8.89 -12.11 -3.25
C SER A 181 -7.54 -12.70 -2.83
N ALA A 182 -6.64 -12.76 -3.78
CA ALA A 182 -5.28 -13.25 -3.60
C ALA A 182 -4.28 -12.38 -4.36
N ASN A 183 -3.24 -11.94 -3.65
CA ASN A 183 -2.16 -11.11 -4.18
C ASN A 183 -0.98 -11.98 -4.57
N PHE A 184 -0.51 -11.88 -5.82
CA PHE A 184 0.66 -12.60 -6.30
C PHE A 184 1.42 -11.80 -7.34
N TYR A 185 2.70 -12.15 -7.55
CA TYR A 185 3.65 -11.28 -8.20
C TYR A 185 4.46 -12.00 -9.27
N ALA A 186 4.84 -11.27 -10.32
CA ALA A 186 5.76 -11.74 -11.34
C ALA A 186 7.19 -11.78 -10.79
N PHE A 187 7.91 -12.88 -11.05
CA PHE A 187 9.32 -13.05 -10.76
C PHE A 187 10.11 -13.55 -11.99
N ASP A 188 9.48 -14.33 -12.83
CA ASP A 188 9.98 -14.82 -14.11
C ASP A 188 8.86 -14.94 -15.14
N GLU A 189 9.13 -15.57 -16.26
CA GLU A 189 8.25 -15.60 -17.42
C GLU A 189 6.93 -16.35 -17.20
N ASN A 190 6.82 -17.22 -16.18
CA ASN A 190 5.65 -18.07 -15.98
C ASN A 190 5.07 -18.02 -14.57
N THR A 191 5.79 -17.45 -13.62
CA THR A 191 5.42 -17.50 -12.19
C THR A 191 4.00 -17.01 -11.95
N MET A 192 3.66 -15.83 -12.45
CA MET A 192 2.37 -15.21 -12.16
C MET A 192 1.21 -15.90 -12.89
N SER A 193 1.40 -16.32 -14.13
CA SER A 193 0.36 -17.00 -14.90
C SER A 193 0.08 -18.42 -14.39
N GLU A 194 1.10 -19.15 -13.93
CA GLU A 194 0.92 -20.47 -13.31
C GLU A 194 0.23 -20.35 -11.94
N ASP A 195 0.63 -19.38 -11.13
CA ASP A 195 -0.02 -19.09 -9.84
C ASP A 195 -1.51 -18.74 -10.05
N ALA A 196 -1.81 -17.88 -11.01
CA ALA A 196 -3.19 -17.51 -11.35
C ALA A 196 -4.05 -18.72 -11.74
N LYS A 197 -3.52 -19.60 -12.58
CA LYS A 197 -4.19 -20.85 -12.97
C LYS A 197 -4.41 -21.76 -11.77
N ALA A 198 -3.42 -21.91 -10.91
CA ALA A 198 -3.51 -22.76 -9.72
C ALA A 198 -4.57 -22.23 -8.74
N ILE A 199 -4.56 -20.92 -8.46
CA ILE A 199 -5.54 -20.28 -7.58
C ILE A 199 -6.95 -20.41 -8.16
N SER A 200 -7.14 -20.11 -9.44
CA SER A 200 -8.46 -20.18 -10.11
C SER A 200 -9.04 -21.58 -10.13
N ARG A 201 -8.20 -22.64 -10.19
CA ARG A 201 -8.67 -24.04 -10.09
C ARG A 201 -9.25 -24.37 -8.73
N VAL A 202 -8.70 -23.80 -7.65
CA VAL A 202 -9.12 -24.04 -6.28
C VAL A 202 -10.29 -23.12 -5.92
N ASN A 203 -10.21 -21.85 -6.30
CA ASN A 203 -11.24 -20.86 -6.02
C ASN A 203 -11.48 -19.97 -7.24
N SER A 204 -12.43 -20.36 -8.09
CA SER A 204 -12.77 -19.61 -9.31
C SER A 204 -13.43 -18.25 -9.05
N ARG A 205 -13.87 -17.97 -7.82
CA ARG A 205 -14.47 -16.69 -7.41
C ARG A 205 -13.46 -15.72 -6.88
N CYS A 206 -12.25 -16.19 -6.54
CA CYS A 206 -11.19 -15.37 -5.99
C CYS A 206 -10.78 -14.29 -7.00
N VAL A 207 -10.74 -13.03 -6.55
CA VAL A 207 -10.20 -11.94 -7.34
C VAL A 207 -8.68 -12.04 -7.32
N LEU A 208 -8.08 -12.09 -8.50
CA LEU A 208 -6.65 -12.25 -8.68
C LEU A 208 -5.99 -10.87 -8.76
N TRP A 209 -5.22 -10.52 -7.77
CA TRP A 209 -4.49 -9.26 -7.71
C TRP A 209 -3.04 -9.49 -8.13
N MET A 210 -2.67 -8.95 -9.28
CA MET A 210 -1.37 -9.14 -9.89
C MET A 210 -0.48 -7.93 -9.73
N GLY A 211 0.83 -8.15 -9.64
CA GLY A 211 1.79 -7.05 -9.59
C GLY A 211 3.22 -7.52 -9.69
N CYS A 212 4.12 -6.65 -9.37
CA CYS A 212 5.50 -6.94 -9.04
C CYS A 212 5.91 -6.17 -7.79
N LEU A 213 6.85 -6.70 -7.04
CA LEU A 213 7.31 -6.07 -5.82
C LEU A 213 8.28 -4.93 -6.14
N THR A 214 8.16 -3.83 -5.39
CA THR A 214 9.08 -2.70 -5.50
C THR A 214 10.21 -2.83 -4.50
N PRO A 215 11.48 -2.88 -4.93
CA PRO A 215 12.61 -2.82 -4.01
C PRO A 215 12.63 -1.50 -3.23
N VAL A 216 12.69 -1.60 -1.92
CA VAL A 216 12.91 -0.46 -1.00
C VAL A 216 14.33 -0.51 -0.43
N GLY A 217 14.74 0.52 0.29
CA GLY A 217 16.01 0.52 1.01
C GLY A 217 16.09 -0.61 2.03
N GLY A 218 17.30 -1.05 2.36
CA GLY A 218 17.56 -2.04 3.41
C GLY A 218 17.25 -3.49 3.07
N ILE A 219 16.56 -3.79 1.95
CA ILE A 219 16.33 -5.18 1.55
C ILE A 219 17.62 -5.84 1.01
N PRO A 220 17.77 -7.18 1.18
CA PRO A 220 18.90 -7.90 0.63
C PRO A 220 19.03 -7.70 -0.89
N GLU A 221 20.25 -7.47 -1.38
CA GLU A 221 20.50 -7.20 -2.80
C GLU A 221 19.98 -8.32 -3.74
N ALA A 222 20.07 -9.58 -3.29
CA ALA A 222 19.54 -10.71 -4.06
C ALA A 222 18.00 -10.61 -4.21
N THR A 223 17.30 -10.21 -3.16
CA THR A 223 15.85 -9.95 -3.18
C THR A 223 15.55 -8.79 -4.11
N GLY A 224 16.27 -7.67 -3.99
CA GLY A 224 16.09 -6.51 -4.87
C GLY A 224 16.29 -6.85 -6.35
N ARG A 225 17.28 -7.65 -6.70
CA ARG A 225 17.49 -8.12 -8.09
C ARG A 225 16.30 -8.95 -8.57
N LEU A 226 15.80 -9.87 -7.75
CA LEU A 226 14.64 -10.70 -8.10
C LEU A 226 13.39 -9.85 -8.34
N MET A 227 13.15 -8.85 -7.49
CA MET A 227 12.02 -7.94 -7.63
C MET A 227 12.11 -7.09 -8.91
N ARG A 228 13.30 -6.54 -9.23
CA ARG A 228 13.51 -5.80 -10.48
C ARG A 228 13.36 -6.69 -11.72
N GLN A 229 13.76 -7.96 -11.61
CA GLN A 229 13.56 -8.94 -12.68
C GLN A 229 12.06 -9.15 -12.94
N GLY A 230 11.27 -9.33 -11.90
CA GLY A 230 9.82 -9.53 -12.02
C GLY A 230 9.10 -8.41 -12.79
N ARG A 231 9.57 -7.17 -12.67
CA ARG A 231 9.01 -6.03 -13.44
C ARG A 231 9.02 -6.24 -14.95
N LYS A 232 10.07 -6.90 -15.48
CA LYS A 232 10.22 -7.15 -16.91
C LYS A 232 9.14 -8.09 -17.45
N TYR A 233 8.63 -8.96 -16.60
CA TYR A 233 7.66 -9.98 -16.98
C TYR A 233 6.22 -9.60 -16.71
N LEU A 234 5.96 -8.55 -15.89
CA LEU A 234 4.62 -8.19 -15.45
C LEU A 234 3.61 -8.07 -16.60
N ALA A 235 3.97 -7.36 -17.67
CA ALA A 235 3.03 -7.12 -18.76
C ALA A 235 2.78 -8.39 -19.57
N VAL A 236 3.83 -9.16 -19.87
CA VAL A 236 3.73 -10.43 -20.60
C VAL A 236 2.93 -11.46 -19.81
N GLU A 237 3.17 -11.56 -18.53
CA GLU A 237 2.43 -12.45 -17.65
C GLU A 237 0.95 -12.04 -17.51
N ALA A 238 0.67 -10.75 -17.44
CA ALA A 238 -0.71 -10.25 -17.44
C ALA A 238 -1.46 -10.58 -18.74
N GLU A 239 -0.79 -10.50 -19.89
CA GLU A 239 -1.34 -10.93 -21.18
C GLU A 239 -1.65 -12.43 -21.20
N LYS A 240 -0.73 -13.27 -20.72
CA LYS A 240 -0.95 -14.73 -20.61
C LYS A 240 -2.17 -15.08 -19.75
N ILE A 241 -2.35 -14.39 -18.61
CA ILE A 241 -3.51 -14.58 -17.73
C ILE A 241 -4.78 -14.16 -18.43
N TYR A 242 -4.73 -13.04 -19.13
CA TYR A 242 -5.86 -12.54 -19.91
C TYR A 242 -6.26 -13.51 -21.02
N ASP A 243 -5.30 -14.01 -21.81
CA ASP A 243 -5.54 -14.93 -22.91
C ASP A 243 -6.00 -16.31 -22.44
N ALA A 244 -5.62 -16.70 -21.23
CA ALA A 244 -6.13 -17.91 -20.60
C ALA A 244 -7.62 -17.82 -20.21
N GLY A 245 -8.27 -16.67 -20.39
CA GLY A 245 -9.69 -16.49 -20.10
C GLY A 245 -10.04 -16.60 -18.62
N LEU A 246 -9.05 -16.41 -17.72
CA LEU A 246 -9.29 -16.50 -16.28
C LEU A 246 -10.26 -15.37 -15.86
N PRO A 247 -11.32 -15.70 -15.12
CA PRO A 247 -12.23 -14.70 -14.62
C PRO A 247 -11.54 -13.87 -13.53
N ASN A 248 -12.04 -12.70 -13.24
CA ASN A 248 -11.75 -11.95 -12.02
C ASN A 248 -10.27 -11.63 -11.74
N PHE A 249 -9.52 -11.14 -12.69
CA PHE A 249 -8.19 -10.61 -12.39
C PHE A 249 -8.13 -9.08 -12.48
N THR A 250 -7.27 -8.49 -11.68
CA THR A 250 -7.00 -7.04 -11.64
C THR A 250 -5.55 -6.79 -11.27
N THR A 251 -5.11 -5.54 -11.29
CA THR A 251 -3.77 -5.17 -10.88
C THR A 251 -3.74 -4.61 -9.47
N ILE A 252 -2.68 -4.87 -8.74
CA ILE A 252 -2.48 -4.34 -7.40
C ILE A 252 -1.68 -3.03 -7.42
N HIS A 253 -1.82 -2.34 -6.28
CA HIS A 253 -1.18 -1.06 -6.00
C HIS A 253 0.31 -1.11 -5.71
N THR A 254 0.91 -2.29 -5.56
CA THR A 254 2.31 -2.41 -5.16
C THR A 254 3.30 -1.81 -6.14
N GLU A 255 2.88 -1.66 -7.41
CA GLU A 255 3.67 -0.96 -8.42
C GLU A 255 2.99 0.34 -8.82
N ALA A 256 3.38 1.40 -8.15
CA ALA A 256 2.80 2.72 -8.35
C ALA A 256 2.85 3.17 -9.82
N TYR A 257 3.93 2.83 -10.55
CA TYR A 257 4.08 3.19 -11.96
C TYR A 257 3.08 2.47 -12.87
N VAL A 258 2.78 1.19 -12.65
CA VAL A 258 1.76 0.45 -13.42
C VAL A 258 0.38 1.00 -13.10
N THR A 259 0.07 1.16 -11.83
CA THR A 259 -1.20 1.73 -11.37
C THR A 259 -1.41 3.15 -11.91
N ALA A 260 -0.37 3.99 -11.89
CA ALA A 260 -0.42 5.33 -12.44
C ALA A 260 -0.68 5.31 -13.95
N PHE A 261 -0.04 4.42 -14.71
CA PHE A 261 -0.26 4.30 -16.14
C PHE A 261 -1.69 3.85 -16.46
N LEU A 262 -2.19 2.84 -15.77
CA LEU A 262 -3.54 2.32 -15.97
C LEU A 262 -4.61 3.36 -15.63
N ASN A 263 -4.36 4.21 -14.64
CA ASN A 263 -5.24 5.30 -14.23
C ASN A 263 -4.93 6.65 -14.89
N ARG A 264 -4.03 6.73 -15.86
CA ARG A 264 -3.51 7.99 -16.43
C ARG A 264 -4.58 8.99 -16.86
N ARG A 265 -5.65 8.53 -17.51
CA ARG A 265 -6.76 9.42 -17.93
C ARG A 265 -7.43 10.10 -16.74
N ARG A 266 -7.62 9.34 -15.67
CA ARG A 266 -8.26 9.81 -14.44
C ARG A 266 -7.36 10.79 -13.69
N ILE A 267 -6.07 10.47 -13.59
CA ILE A 267 -5.06 11.34 -12.98
C ILE A 267 -5.00 12.65 -13.75
N ILE A 268 -4.90 12.60 -15.08
CA ILE A 268 -4.85 13.80 -15.93
C ILE A 268 -6.11 14.64 -15.78
N SER A 269 -7.30 14.03 -15.90
CA SER A 269 -8.59 14.72 -15.75
C SER A 269 -8.72 15.41 -14.40
N LEU A 270 -8.27 14.74 -13.32
CA LEU A 270 -8.29 15.34 -11.99
C LEU A 270 -7.40 16.59 -11.95
N PHE A 271 -6.15 16.48 -12.40
CA PHE A 271 -5.23 17.63 -12.39
C PHE A 271 -5.66 18.76 -13.33
N ASP A 272 -6.36 18.44 -14.42
CA ASP A 272 -6.91 19.45 -15.33
C ASP A 272 -8.14 20.16 -14.73
N SER A 273 -8.86 19.51 -13.82
CA SER A 273 -9.99 20.11 -13.10
C SER A 273 -9.56 20.97 -11.90
N LEU A 274 -8.29 20.90 -11.47
CA LEU A 274 -7.81 21.69 -10.35
C LEU A 274 -7.37 23.10 -10.84
N GLU A 275 -7.90 24.13 -10.23
CA GLU A 275 -7.45 25.51 -10.38
C GLU A 275 -6.14 25.73 -9.61
N LEU A 276 -5.03 25.28 -10.20
CA LEU A 276 -3.70 25.43 -9.61
C LEU A 276 -3.07 26.73 -10.02
N GLU A 277 -2.52 27.46 -9.07
CA GLU A 277 -1.71 28.64 -9.38
C GLU A 277 -0.43 28.19 -10.11
N LYS A 278 -0.17 28.77 -11.28
CA LYS A 278 0.94 28.35 -12.17
C LYS A 278 2.33 28.47 -11.54
N ARG A 279 2.47 29.22 -10.43
CA ARG A 279 3.75 29.48 -9.77
C ARG A 279 4.08 28.44 -8.69
N ASP A 280 3.08 27.79 -8.14
CA ASP A 280 3.23 26.93 -6.99
C ASP A 280 3.36 25.46 -7.44
N PRO A 281 4.48 24.79 -7.12
CA PRO A 281 4.66 23.42 -7.56
C PRO A 281 3.79 22.43 -6.80
N VAL A 282 3.38 21.37 -7.49
CA VAL A 282 2.72 20.21 -6.93
C VAL A 282 3.76 19.14 -6.64
N VAL A 283 3.82 18.68 -5.38
CA VAL A 283 4.71 17.62 -4.94
C VAL A 283 4.19 16.26 -5.37
N MET A 284 5.05 15.41 -5.93
CA MET A 284 4.71 14.04 -6.27
C MET A 284 5.93 13.14 -6.45
N ALA A 285 5.73 11.84 -6.26
CA ALA A 285 6.73 10.84 -6.58
C ALA A 285 6.79 10.50 -8.07
N GLY A 286 7.77 9.71 -8.45
CA GLY A 286 8.15 9.45 -9.83
C GLY A 286 7.04 8.93 -10.73
N SER A 287 6.22 7.99 -10.26
CA SER A 287 5.16 7.37 -11.07
C SER A 287 4.11 8.38 -11.56
N VAL A 288 3.59 9.20 -10.66
CA VAL A 288 2.58 10.23 -11.00
C VAL A 288 3.22 11.37 -11.77
N TYR A 289 4.43 11.80 -11.37
CA TYR A 289 5.21 12.81 -12.08
C TYR A 289 5.39 12.46 -13.56
N ARG A 290 5.80 11.20 -13.83
CA ARG A 290 6.02 10.70 -15.18
C ARG A 290 4.73 10.73 -16.02
N ILE A 291 3.61 10.26 -15.46
CA ILE A 291 2.31 10.30 -16.14
C ILE A 291 1.92 11.73 -16.51
N LEU A 292 2.05 12.65 -15.59
CA LEU A 292 1.68 14.04 -15.84
C LEU A 292 2.60 14.74 -16.82
N THR A 293 3.90 14.46 -16.80
CA THR A 293 4.84 15.04 -17.76
C THR A 293 4.69 14.45 -19.17
N MET A 294 4.37 13.14 -19.28
CA MET A 294 4.20 12.49 -20.59
C MET A 294 2.87 12.82 -21.28
N PHE A 295 1.79 12.91 -20.52
CA PHE A 295 0.44 12.94 -21.10
C PHE A 295 -0.32 14.24 -20.89
N ARG A 296 0.14 15.15 -20.03
CA ARG A 296 -0.54 16.39 -19.75
C ARG A 296 -0.09 17.52 -20.66
N LYS A 297 -1.07 18.28 -21.16
CA LYS A 297 -0.84 19.48 -21.96
C LYS A 297 -0.71 20.76 -21.12
N ASN A 298 -1.07 20.72 -19.85
CA ASN A 298 -1.15 21.89 -18.98
C ASN A 298 0.20 22.15 -18.28
N ARG A 299 0.55 23.45 -18.11
CA ARG A 299 1.86 23.93 -17.63
C ARG A 299 1.94 24.08 -16.09
N ALA A 300 1.21 23.27 -15.31
CA ALA A 300 1.44 23.29 -13.88
C ALA A 300 2.87 22.84 -13.58
N ARG A 301 3.51 23.53 -12.65
CA ARG A 301 4.84 23.14 -12.18
C ARG A 301 4.72 21.94 -11.26
N PHE A 302 5.48 20.89 -11.54
CA PHE A 302 5.57 19.71 -10.69
C PHE A 302 6.93 19.65 -10.03
N LEU A 303 6.95 19.30 -8.75
CA LEU A 303 8.16 19.03 -8.01
C LEU A 303 8.28 17.52 -7.83
N HIS A 304 9.19 16.91 -8.59
CA HIS A 304 9.53 15.51 -8.39
C HIS A 304 10.31 15.34 -7.10
N VAL A 305 9.77 14.51 -6.19
CA VAL A 305 10.40 14.20 -4.92
C VAL A 305 10.71 12.69 -4.88
N PRO A 306 11.99 12.31 -4.92
CA PRO A 306 12.39 10.92 -4.67
C PRO A 306 12.08 10.54 -3.24
N ASN A 307 11.65 9.30 -3.02
CA ASN A 307 11.46 8.78 -1.69
C ASN A 307 12.81 8.36 -1.10
N ALA A 308 13.47 9.27 -0.41
CA ALA A 308 14.76 9.01 0.24
C ALA A 308 14.60 8.31 1.59
N THR A 309 13.43 8.42 2.22
CA THR A 309 13.13 7.80 3.51
C THR A 309 13.02 6.29 3.40
N LEU A 310 12.25 5.77 2.45
CA LEU A 310 12.18 4.34 2.16
C LEU A 310 13.30 3.87 1.24
N GLY A 311 13.87 4.78 0.44
CA GLY A 311 14.97 4.46 -0.47
C GLY A 311 14.59 3.48 -1.57
N GLY A 312 15.62 2.86 -2.15
CA GLY A 312 15.45 1.88 -3.24
C GLY A 312 14.75 2.45 -4.47
N ASP A 313 13.82 1.70 -5.01
CA ASP A 313 13.02 2.07 -6.18
C ASP A 313 11.62 2.57 -5.79
N SER A 314 11.41 2.95 -4.54
CA SER A 314 10.10 3.41 -4.08
C SER A 314 9.72 4.72 -4.76
N ASP A 315 8.62 4.72 -5.51
CA ASP A 315 8.12 5.88 -6.26
C ASP A 315 6.65 6.20 -5.98
N CYS A 316 6.14 5.69 -4.87
CA CYS A 316 4.76 5.88 -4.44
C CYS A 316 4.59 7.23 -3.71
N THR A 317 3.68 8.08 -4.21
CA THR A 317 3.45 9.41 -3.62
C THR A 317 2.96 9.34 -2.17
N VAL A 318 2.15 8.35 -1.82
CA VAL A 318 1.62 8.19 -0.45
C VAL A 318 2.71 7.88 0.58
N LEU A 319 3.84 7.35 0.15
CA LEU A 319 4.97 6.98 1.00
C LEU A 319 6.03 8.10 1.12
N LEU A 320 5.82 9.25 0.50
CA LEU A 320 6.70 10.41 0.68
C LEU A 320 6.57 10.97 2.09
N THR A 321 7.70 11.43 2.63
CA THR A 321 7.72 12.17 3.89
C THR A 321 7.88 13.66 3.65
N LEU A 322 7.51 14.47 4.64
CA LEU A 322 7.75 15.91 4.63
C LEU A 322 9.25 16.22 4.63
N ASN A 323 10.07 15.33 5.18
CA ASN A 323 11.53 15.40 5.07
C ASN A 323 12.04 15.18 3.64
N ASP A 324 11.45 14.25 2.90
CA ASP A 324 11.80 14.06 1.48
C ASP A 324 11.49 15.32 0.68
N ILE A 325 10.35 15.96 0.97
CA ILE A 325 9.95 17.23 0.35
C ILE A 325 10.93 18.34 0.74
N ALA A 326 11.26 18.48 2.03
CA ALA A 326 12.18 19.52 2.51
C ALA A 326 13.53 19.49 1.80
N ARG A 327 14.07 18.29 1.54
CA ARG A 327 15.34 18.10 0.81
C ARG A 327 15.33 18.63 -0.63
N ARG A 328 14.15 18.81 -1.21
CA ARG A 328 13.97 19.26 -2.61
C ARG A 328 13.58 20.72 -2.74
N LEU A 329 13.33 21.40 -1.64
CA LEU A 329 13.00 22.81 -1.64
C LEU A 329 14.20 23.66 -2.05
N THR A 330 13.94 24.64 -2.89
CA THR A 330 14.92 25.65 -3.30
C THR A 330 14.51 27.05 -2.84
N ASN A 331 13.50 27.62 -3.47
CA ASN A 331 12.98 28.97 -3.18
C ASN A 331 11.45 29.04 -3.19
N GLU A 332 10.80 27.90 -3.04
CA GLU A 332 9.36 27.79 -3.02
C GLU A 332 8.76 28.55 -1.83
N LYS A 333 7.76 29.40 -2.07
CA LYS A 333 6.97 30.07 -1.03
C LYS A 333 5.72 29.29 -0.69
N TYR A 334 5.19 28.56 -1.66
CA TYR A 334 3.98 27.75 -1.56
C TYR A 334 4.22 26.41 -2.21
N LEU A 335 3.57 25.37 -1.68
CA LEU A 335 3.53 24.02 -2.24
C LEU A 335 2.12 23.49 -2.24
N TYR A 336 1.77 22.75 -3.27
CA TYR A 336 0.62 21.84 -3.22
C TYR A 336 1.10 20.44 -2.80
N VAL A 337 0.61 19.97 -1.65
CA VAL A 337 0.94 18.64 -1.12
C VAL A 337 -0.29 17.75 -1.21
N PRO A 338 -0.22 16.59 -1.89
CA PRO A 338 -1.31 15.64 -1.93
C PRO A 338 -1.73 15.18 -0.54
N GLN A 339 -3.02 15.19 -0.27
CA GLN A 339 -3.60 14.78 1.00
C GLN A 339 -3.17 13.36 1.43
N CYS A 340 -2.99 12.45 0.46
CA CYS A 340 -2.54 11.10 0.74
C CYS A 340 -1.17 11.02 1.45
N ILE A 341 -0.30 12.01 1.31
CA ILE A 341 0.97 12.09 2.06
C ILE A 341 0.69 12.37 3.53
N LEU A 342 -0.28 13.23 3.82
CA LEU A 342 -0.60 13.72 5.16
C LEU A 342 -1.62 12.84 5.90
N GLU A 343 -2.17 11.85 5.25
CA GLU A 343 -3.08 10.86 5.83
C GLU A 343 -2.39 9.52 6.14
N SER A 344 -1.15 9.37 5.68
CA SER A 344 -0.40 8.12 5.84
C SER A 344 0.23 7.96 7.23
N GLY A 345 0.25 9.04 8.01
CA GLY A 345 0.92 9.07 9.31
C GLY A 345 0.01 8.84 10.52
N ARG A 346 0.57 9.05 11.68
CA ARG A 346 0.03 8.77 13.01
C ARG A 346 -0.89 9.84 13.57
N GLY A 347 -1.24 10.82 12.81
CA GLY A 347 -2.10 11.92 13.22
C GLY A 347 -2.76 12.57 12.03
N THR A 348 -3.72 13.43 12.28
CA THR A 348 -4.30 14.29 11.25
C THR A 348 -3.21 15.21 10.72
N ASN A 349 -3.06 15.30 9.40
CA ASN A 349 -2.03 16.09 8.73
C ASN A 349 -0.57 15.70 9.04
N CYS A 350 -0.33 14.43 9.37
CA CYS A 350 1.00 13.86 9.53
C CYS A 350 1.39 12.97 8.36
N ASP A 351 2.65 12.99 8.00
CA ASP A 351 3.21 12.04 7.03
C ASP A 351 3.44 10.66 7.65
N ILE A 352 3.90 9.69 6.85
CA ILE A 352 4.18 8.32 7.29
C ILE A 352 5.22 8.24 8.42
N ALA A 353 6.14 9.20 8.50
CA ALA A 353 7.12 9.31 9.58
C ALA A 353 6.56 10.00 10.83
N GLY A 354 5.31 10.45 10.81
CA GLY A 354 4.66 11.12 11.92
C GLY A 354 4.97 12.62 12.04
N VAL A 355 5.58 13.21 11.03
CA VAL A 355 5.86 14.66 11.01
C VAL A 355 4.58 15.41 10.64
N HIS A 356 4.21 16.38 11.49
CA HIS A 356 3.03 17.21 11.26
C HIS A 356 3.33 18.33 10.25
N VAL A 357 2.35 18.66 9.40
CA VAL A 357 2.50 19.71 8.37
C VAL A 357 2.82 21.09 8.94
N ASP A 358 2.31 21.43 10.14
CA ASP A 358 2.61 22.71 10.77
C ASP A 358 4.07 22.82 11.20
N ASP A 359 4.69 21.72 11.65
CA ASP A 359 6.13 21.68 11.97
C ASP A 359 6.95 21.89 10.69
N PHE A 360 6.53 21.26 9.59
CA PHE A 360 7.15 21.49 8.30
C PHE A 360 7.05 22.96 7.87
N VAL A 361 5.85 23.56 7.95
CA VAL A 361 5.64 24.98 7.62
C VAL A 361 6.48 25.90 8.51
N SER A 362 6.49 25.64 9.81
CA SER A 362 7.28 26.42 10.79
C SER A 362 8.78 26.41 10.50
N LYS A 363 9.32 25.23 10.17
CA LYS A 363 10.76 25.06 9.95
C LYS A 363 11.24 25.47 8.56
N THR A 364 10.40 25.31 7.55
CA THR A 364 10.77 25.63 6.15
C THR A 364 10.39 27.04 5.74
N GLY A 365 9.39 27.62 6.37
CA GLY A 365 8.78 28.89 5.97
C GLY A 365 7.90 28.76 4.71
N VAL A 366 7.68 27.55 4.21
CA VAL A 366 6.89 27.27 2.99
C VAL A 366 5.44 27.03 3.39
N LYS A 367 4.51 27.73 2.75
CA LYS A 367 3.08 27.55 2.97
C LYS A 367 2.57 26.35 2.18
N VAL A 368 1.84 25.44 2.84
CA VAL A 368 1.28 24.23 2.25
C VAL A 368 -0.19 24.44 1.90
N ARG A 369 -0.56 24.04 0.68
CA ARG A 369 -1.93 23.88 0.22
C ARG A 369 -2.20 22.41 0.00
N ILE A 370 -3.18 21.84 0.68
CA ILE A 370 -3.49 20.41 0.60
C ILE A 370 -4.35 20.16 -0.64
N LEU A 371 -3.90 19.26 -1.51
CA LEU A 371 -4.69 18.75 -2.61
C LEU A 371 -5.57 17.59 -2.15
N PRO A 372 -6.83 17.53 -2.62
CA PRO A 372 -7.74 16.46 -2.27
C PRO A 372 -7.18 15.09 -2.68
N LYS A 373 -7.61 14.05 -1.98
CA LYS A 373 -7.18 12.67 -2.21
C LYS A 373 -7.47 12.22 -3.64
N ILE A 374 -6.42 11.77 -4.32
CA ILE A 374 -6.53 11.14 -5.63
C ILE A 374 -6.91 9.68 -5.42
N SER A 375 -8.20 9.35 -5.56
CA SER A 375 -8.62 7.95 -5.53
C SER A 375 -8.20 7.24 -6.82
N THR A 376 -7.24 6.32 -6.72
CA THR A 376 -6.78 5.48 -7.83
C THR A 376 -7.48 4.12 -7.83
N LYS A 377 -8.82 4.08 -7.66
CA LYS A 377 -9.54 2.81 -7.76
C LYS A 377 -9.43 2.24 -9.17
N PHE A 378 -8.94 1.06 -9.23
CA PHE A 378 -8.78 0.02 -10.29
C PHE A 378 -8.96 0.39 -11.76
N ALA A 379 -7.93 0.03 -12.52
CA ALA A 379 -7.89 0.08 -13.96
C ALA A 379 -8.68 -1.07 -14.60
N ASN A 380 -9.26 -0.79 -15.76
CA ASN A 380 -9.94 -1.78 -16.57
C ASN A 380 -8.91 -2.65 -17.33
N ASN A 381 -9.05 -3.97 -17.27
CA ASN A 381 -8.17 -4.98 -17.86
C ASN A 381 -7.96 -4.87 -19.39
N ARG A 382 -8.82 -4.15 -20.10
CA ARG A 382 -8.73 -3.97 -21.56
C ARG A 382 -7.44 -3.31 -22.05
N LEU A 383 -6.68 -2.65 -21.17
CA LEU A 383 -5.47 -1.92 -21.55
C LEU A 383 -4.26 -2.82 -21.81
N TYR A 384 -4.31 -4.08 -21.42
CA TYR A 384 -3.23 -5.04 -21.68
C TYR A 384 -3.15 -5.47 -23.15
N ARG A 385 -4.27 -5.44 -23.87
CA ARG A 385 -4.38 -5.98 -25.24
C ARG A 385 -3.62 -5.24 -26.33
N ASN A 386 -3.17 -4.02 -26.11
CA ASN A 386 -2.61 -3.20 -27.20
C ASN A 386 -1.10 -2.94 -27.09
N GLY A 387 -0.40 -3.68 -26.25
CA GLY A 387 1.04 -3.51 -26.02
C GLY A 387 1.44 -2.19 -25.34
N SER A 388 0.51 -1.29 -25.05
CA SER A 388 0.84 0.02 -24.50
C SER A 388 1.38 -0.04 -23.07
N LEU A 389 0.95 -1.04 -22.29
CA LEU A 389 1.49 -1.30 -20.97
C LEU A 389 2.92 -1.85 -21.08
N GLN A 390 3.16 -2.80 -21.99
CA GLN A 390 4.48 -3.36 -22.23
C GLN A 390 5.49 -2.25 -22.56
N ASN A 391 5.17 -1.40 -23.51
CA ASN A 391 6.03 -0.28 -23.91
C ASN A 391 6.30 0.68 -22.73
N TYR A 392 5.28 0.96 -21.92
CA TYR A 392 5.46 1.81 -20.73
C TYR A 392 6.35 1.16 -19.67
N VAL A 393 6.14 -0.13 -19.39
CA VAL A 393 6.96 -0.89 -18.42
C VAL A 393 8.41 -0.98 -18.89
N GLU A 394 8.65 -1.26 -20.17
CA GLU A 394 9.99 -1.29 -20.74
C GLU A 394 10.69 0.06 -20.65
N ASP A 395 9.99 1.16 -20.96
CA ASP A 395 10.53 2.49 -20.83
C ASP A 395 10.82 2.84 -19.36
N TYR A 396 9.91 2.48 -18.44
CA TYR A 396 10.13 2.67 -17.01
C TYR A 396 11.33 1.90 -16.47
N VAL A 397 11.52 0.64 -16.92
CA VAL A 397 12.66 -0.19 -16.52
C VAL A 397 14.00 0.35 -17.07
N ARG A 398 13.98 0.90 -18.30
CA ARG A 398 15.17 1.52 -18.90
C ARG A 398 15.54 2.85 -18.27
N ASN A 399 14.53 3.62 -17.89
CA ASN A 399 14.66 4.99 -17.38
C ASN A 399 13.90 5.14 -16.05
N PRO A 400 14.30 4.45 -14.99
CA PRO A 400 13.61 4.56 -13.70
C PRO A 400 13.81 5.99 -13.15
N LEU A 401 12.71 6.63 -12.73
CA LEU A 401 12.76 7.90 -11.99
C LEU A 401 13.06 7.63 -10.51
N THR A 402 13.95 6.71 -10.27
CA THR A 402 14.33 6.29 -8.94
C THR A 402 15.31 7.27 -8.29
N SER A 403 15.60 7.06 -7.05
CA SER A 403 16.40 7.86 -6.11
C SER A 403 17.75 8.41 -6.58
N SER A 404 18.19 8.11 -7.81
CA SER A 404 19.30 8.81 -8.41
C SER A 404 18.93 10.28 -8.61
N TYR A 405 19.68 11.15 -7.98
CA TYR A 405 19.54 12.61 -7.96
C TYR A 405 19.71 13.30 -9.33
N GLU A 406 19.55 12.58 -10.41
CA GLU A 406 19.59 13.17 -11.73
C GLU A 406 18.30 13.93 -11.98
N SER A 407 18.41 15.24 -11.81
CA SER A 407 17.43 16.18 -12.30
C SER A 407 17.24 15.97 -13.79
N PHE A 408 16.07 15.44 -14.21
CA PHE A 408 15.64 15.70 -15.57
C PHE A 408 15.59 17.21 -15.76
N PRO A 409 16.30 17.77 -16.73
CA PRO A 409 16.17 19.18 -17.01
C PRO A 409 14.70 19.43 -17.34
N LEU A 410 14.07 20.27 -16.55
CA LEU A 410 12.79 20.87 -16.93
C LEU A 410 13.06 21.68 -18.17
N THR A 411 13.01 21.05 -19.33
CA THR A 411 12.98 21.82 -20.59
C THR A 411 11.73 22.66 -20.56
N ALA A 412 11.95 23.95 -20.60
CA ALA A 412 11.04 25.06 -20.45
C ALA A 412 9.79 24.95 -21.34
#